data_0fdbc993612b50fee22af047b2113768
#
_entry.id   0fdbc993612b50fee22af047b2113768
#
_cell.length_a   1.000
_cell.length_b   1.000
_cell.length_c   1.000
_cell.angle_alpha   90.00
_cell.angle_beta   90.00
_cell.angle_gamma   90.00
#
_symmetry.space_group_name_H-M   'P 1'
#
loop_
_entity.id
_entity.type
_entity.pdbx_description
1 polymer ?
#
loop_
_entity_poly.entity_id
_entity_poly.type
_entity_poly.pdbx_seq_one_letter_code
_entity_poly.pdbx_strand_id
1 'polypeptide(L)'
;LFVLGEGEEVNLKMMQLAEKFKKNGGTKQEYLEQAAQIEGIYVPSLYDISYNEDGTVKAITPKNNAPAKVRKQIIDDFDKVYTPDSFVVPYTQIVHDRSVVEVLRGCIRGCRFCQAGFIYRPFREKSKETIVNQVKSLTETTGYDEVSLSSLSTSDYSDIEGLLNDITEYTDKKGVNLSLPSLRIDKFSDEVVKKIKSVRRSGLTFAPEAGSQRLRDVINKNITEEAIFKSCKIAFEGGYSSVKLYFMLGLPTETLDDIK
;
A
#
# COMPACT_ATOMS: atom_id res chain seq x y z
N LEU A 1 -1.06 -10.46 21.09
CA LEU A 1 -1.58 -9.11 20.80
C LEU A 1 -1.46 -8.79 19.30
N PHE A 2 -2.28 -7.86 18.83
CA PHE A 2 -2.28 -7.35 17.45
C PHE A 2 -2.07 -5.84 17.46
N VAL A 3 -1.37 -5.35 16.47
CA VAL A 3 -1.28 -3.91 16.17
C VAL A 3 -2.28 -3.63 15.06
N LEU A 4 -3.24 -2.76 15.31
CA LEU A 4 -4.26 -2.33 14.35
C LEU A 4 -3.88 -0.96 13.80
N GLY A 5 -3.61 -0.90 12.51
CA GLY A 5 -3.19 0.33 11.84
C GLY A 5 -1.69 0.41 11.62
N GLU A 6 -1.13 1.59 11.82
CA GLU A 6 0.24 1.93 11.46
C GLU A 6 1.20 1.67 12.63
N GLY A 7 2.35 1.06 12.31
CA GLY A 7 3.23 0.49 13.32
C GLY A 7 4.35 1.41 13.82
N GLU A 8 4.64 2.47 13.12
CA GLU A 8 5.86 3.26 13.33
C GLU A 8 5.97 3.80 14.77
N GLU A 9 4.90 4.44 15.27
CA GLU A 9 4.88 4.95 16.64
C GLU A 9 4.54 3.86 17.66
N VAL A 10 3.62 2.97 17.32
CA VAL A 10 3.17 1.91 18.23
C VAL A 10 4.30 0.96 18.58
N ASN A 11 5.12 0.58 17.59
CA ASN A 11 6.29 -0.27 17.85
C ASN A 11 7.24 0.36 18.85
N LEU A 12 7.53 1.65 18.73
CA LEU A 12 8.38 2.36 19.68
C LEU A 12 7.79 2.33 21.10
N LYS A 13 6.49 2.65 21.23
CA LYS A 13 5.78 2.62 22.52
C LYS A 13 5.79 1.22 23.14
N MET A 14 5.59 0.17 22.34
CA MET A 14 5.65 -1.21 22.78
C MET A 14 7.06 -1.62 23.26
N MET A 15 8.09 -1.23 22.51
CA MET A 15 9.49 -1.52 22.89
C MET A 15 9.88 -0.80 24.17
N GLN A 16 9.52 0.46 24.33
CA GLN A 16 9.74 1.23 25.56
C GLN A 16 9.04 0.58 26.77
N LEU A 17 7.78 0.11 26.57
CA LEU A 17 7.05 -0.61 27.62
C LEU A 17 7.76 -1.93 27.95
N ALA A 18 8.18 -2.71 26.96
CA ALA A 18 8.91 -3.96 27.16
C ALA A 18 10.24 -3.75 27.93
N GLU A 19 11.00 -2.70 27.58
CA GLU A 19 12.23 -2.32 28.27
C GLU A 19 11.96 -1.99 29.76
N LYS A 20 10.88 -1.21 30.03
CA LYS A 20 10.46 -0.90 31.39
C LYS A 20 10.18 -2.17 32.20
N PHE A 21 9.45 -3.13 31.63
CA PHE A 21 9.15 -4.41 32.29
C PHE A 21 10.41 -5.27 32.49
N LYS A 22 11.32 -5.26 31.53
CA LYS A 22 12.59 -5.98 31.65
C LYS A 22 13.48 -5.43 32.78
N LYS A 23 13.48 -4.10 32.98
CA LYS A 23 14.28 -3.45 34.04
C LYS A 23 13.64 -3.56 35.44
N ASN A 24 12.34 -3.42 35.55
CA ASN A 24 11.65 -3.30 36.83
C ASN A 24 11.02 -4.62 37.31
N GLY A 25 11.06 -5.67 36.49
CA GLY A 25 10.28 -6.87 36.70
C GLY A 25 8.82 -6.68 36.30
N GLY A 26 8.04 -7.75 36.37
CA GLY A 26 6.63 -7.79 36.04
C GLY A 26 6.25 -9.05 35.29
N THR A 27 4.98 -9.36 35.30
CA THR A 27 4.42 -10.54 34.63
C THR A 27 4.04 -10.24 33.17
N LYS A 28 3.95 -11.27 32.36
CA LYS A 28 3.41 -11.16 30.99
C LYS A 28 2.00 -10.58 30.99
N GLN A 29 1.19 -10.93 31.99
CA GLN A 29 -0.19 -10.46 32.09
C GLN A 29 -0.24 -8.93 32.31
N GLU A 30 0.55 -8.41 33.25
CA GLU A 30 0.66 -6.97 33.50
C GLU A 30 1.17 -6.22 32.29
N TYR A 31 2.17 -6.77 31.56
CA TYR A 31 2.63 -6.20 30.30
C TYR A 31 1.49 -6.09 29.26
N LEU A 32 0.71 -7.17 29.08
CA LEU A 32 -0.40 -7.18 28.12
C LEU A 32 -1.50 -6.19 28.50
N GLU A 33 -1.81 -6.06 29.80
CA GLU A 33 -2.80 -5.09 30.31
C GLU A 33 -2.35 -3.64 30.05
N GLN A 34 -1.07 -3.33 30.28
CA GLN A 34 -0.53 -2.02 29.98
C GLN A 34 -0.40 -1.78 28.46
N ALA A 35 0.00 -2.78 27.69
CA ALA A 35 0.07 -2.67 26.23
C ALA A 35 -1.31 -2.38 25.62
N ALA A 36 -2.40 -2.94 26.18
CA ALA A 36 -3.76 -2.70 25.72
C ALA A 36 -4.22 -1.22 25.88
N GLN A 37 -3.50 -0.41 26.66
CA GLN A 37 -3.76 1.04 26.79
C GLN A 37 -3.10 1.87 25.69
N ILE A 38 -2.20 1.27 24.90
CA ILE A 38 -1.59 1.94 23.74
C ILE A 38 -2.61 1.90 22.59
N GLU A 39 -2.88 3.05 21.99
CA GLU A 39 -3.79 3.13 20.85
C GLU A 39 -3.33 2.19 19.71
N GLY A 40 -4.27 1.44 19.15
CA GLY A 40 -3.99 0.44 18.11
C GLY A 40 -3.66 -0.95 18.64
N ILE A 41 -3.50 -1.15 19.93
CA ILE A 41 -3.18 -2.47 20.49
C ILE A 41 -4.45 -3.23 20.88
N TYR A 42 -4.66 -4.38 20.26
CA TYR A 42 -5.69 -5.34 20.62
C TYR A 42 -5.08 -6.59 21.25
N VAL A 43 -5.50 -6.91 22.46
CA VAL A 43 -5.07 -8.09 23.22
C VAL A 43 -6.25 -9.04 23.39
N PRO A 44 -6.41 -10.09 22.57
CA PRO A 44 -7.61 -10.96 22.58
C PRO A 44 -7.93 -11.57 23.94
N SER A 45 -6.92 -11.92 24.74
CA SER A 45 -7.11 -12.50 26.08
C SER A 45 -7.80 -11.56 27.09
N LEU A 46 -7.87 -10.27 26.77
CA LEU A 46 -8.53 -9.25 27.59
C LEU A 46 -10.00 -9.00 27.17
N TYR A 47 -10.57 -9.88 26.36
CA TYR A 47 -11.95 -9.79 25.91
C TYR A 47 -12.64 -11.15 26.02
N ASP A 48 -13.86 -11.16 26.53
CA ASP A 48 -14.75 -12.32 26.49
C ASP A 48 -15.70 -12.18 25.29
N ILE A 49 -15.77 -13.24 24.48
CA ILE A 49 -16.67 -13.29 23.34
C ILE A 49 -17.83 -14.21 23.69
N SER A 50 -19.05 -13.70 23.61
CA SER A 50 -20.27 -14.49 23.71
C SER A 50 -20.93 -14.65 22.35
N TYR A 51 -21.64 -15.75 22.15
CA TYR A 51 -22.26 -16.12 20.90
C TYR A 51 -23.77 -16.28 21.05
N ASN A 52 -24.50 -16.07 20.00
CA ASN A 52 -25.91 -16.42 19.84
C ASN A 52 -26.03 -17.92 19.55
N GLU A 53 -27.26 -18.46 19.61
CA GLU A 53 -27.56 -19.88 19.32
C GLU A 53 -27.18 -20.29 17.89
N ASP A 54 -27.21 -19.37 16.93
CA ASP A 54 -26.82 -19.56 15.54
C ASP A 54 -25.29 -19.48 15.28
N GLY A 55 -24.48 -19.29 16.34
CA GLY A 55 -23.02 -19.18 16.26
C GLY A 55 -22.51 -17.78 15.88
N THR A 56 -23.38 -16.81 15.67
CA THR A 56 -22.95 -15.42 15.45
C THR A 56 -22.47 -14.76 16.73
N VAL A 57 -21.55 -13.79 16.63
CA VAL A 57 -21.04 -13.06 17.81
C VAL A 57 -22.17 -12.22 18.41
N LYS A 58 -22.49 -12.47 19.68
CA LYS A 58 -23.48 -11.70 20.47
C LYS A 58 -22.87 -10.45 21.09
N ALA A 59 -21.72 -10.59 21.75
CA ALA A 59 -21.03 -9.48 22.38
C ALA A 59 -19.53 -9.77 22.54
N ILE A 60 -18.74 -8.69 22.57
CA ILE A 60 -17.33 -8.70 22.94
C ILE A 60 -17.18 -7.78 24.15
N THR A 61 -16.86 -8.36 25.30
CA THR A 61 -16.84 -7.67 26.60
C THR A 61 -15.39 -7.52 27.07
N PRO A 62 -14.89 -6.29 27.31
CA PRO A 62 -13.55 -6.08 27.81
C PRO A 62 -13.40 -6.51 29.26
N LYS A 63 -12.20 -6.97 29.62
CA LYS A 63 -11.76 -7.31 30.97
C LYS A 63 -10.58 -6.44 31.38
N ASN A 64 -10.27 -6.39 32.68
CA ASN A 64 -9.04 -5.82 33.24
C ASN A 64 -8.71 -4.43 32.66
N ASN A 65 -9.68 -3.53 32.62
CA ASN A 65 -9.56 -2.18 32.09
C ASN A 65 -9.19 -2.09 30.59
N ALA A 66 -9.32 -3.17 29.82
CA ALA A 66 -9.14 -3.10 28.37
C ALA A 66 -10.17 -2.13 27.75
N PRO A 67 -9.79 -1.38 26.70
CA PRO A 67 -10.70 -0.43 26.07
C PRO A 67 -11.88 -1.14 25.42
N ALA A 68 -13.10 -0.64 25.61
CA ALA A 68 -14.30 -1.21 25.00
C ALA A 68 -14.23 -1.18 23.46
N LYS A 69 -13.45 -0.27 22.90
CA LYS A 69 -13.22 -0.12 21.46
C LYS A 69 -11.77 0.21 21.20
N VAL A 70 -11.10 -0.63 20.45
CA VAL A 70 -9.73 -0.37 19.98
C VAL A 70 -9.79 0.49 18.72
N ARG A 71 -9.20 1.67 18.79
CA ARG A 71 -9.03 2.54 17.61
C ARG A 71 -7.74 2.14 16.91
N LYS A 72 -7.75 2.07 15.58
CA LYS A 72 -6.52 1.83 14.84
C LYS A 72 -5.61 3.05 14.93
N GLN A 73 -4.32 2.81 15.04
CA GLN A 73 -3.30 3.85 15.00
C GLN A 73 -3.19 4.42 13.59
N ILE A 74 -3.15 5.73 13.49
CA ILE A 74 -2.96 6.49 12.24
C ILE A 74 -1.90 7.54 12.53
N ILE A 75 -0.95 7.70 11.61
CA ILE A 75 0.05 8.77 11.69
C ILE A 75 -0.54 10.03 11.06
N ASP A 76 -0.55 11.11 11.81
CA ASP A 76 -1.13 12.39 11.37
C ASP A 76 -0.28 13.07 10.29
N ASP A 77 1.04 13.15 10.48
CA ASP A 77 1.97 13.78 9.54
C ASP A 77 2.74 12.71 8.76
N PHE A 78 2.24 12.37 7.57
CA PHE A 78 2.81 11.31 6.75
C PHE A 78 4.17 11.68 6.13
N ASP A 79 4.48 12.97 6.01
CA ASP A 79 5.79 13.44 5.55
C ASP A 79 6.90 13.20 6.57
N LYS A 80 6.56 13.21 7.87
CA LYS A 80 7.51 13.01 8.96
C LYS A 80 7.64 11.56 9.40
N VAL A 81 6.99 10.64 8.71
CA VAL A 81 7.17 9.21 8.99
C VAL A 81 8.63 8.83 8.81
N TYR A 82 9.17 8.14 9.84
CA TYR A 82 10.53 7.64 9.78
C TYR A 82 10.73 6.76 8.53
N THR A 83 11.71 7.12 7.75
CA THR A 83 12.20 6.34 6.61
C THR A 83 13.71 6.21 6.78
N PRO A 84 14.30 5.01 6.69
CA PRO A 84 15.73 4.86 6.79
C PRO A 84 16.42 5.56 5.62
N ASP A 85 17.47 6.32 5.91
CA ASP A 85 18.30 6.96 4.88
C ASP A 85 19.17 5.94 4.15
N SER A 86 19.44 4.80 4.79
CA SER A 86 20.14 3.65 4.23
C SER A 86 19.63 2.37 4.86
N PHE A 87 19.76 1.26 4.17
CA PHE A 87 19.47 -0.06 4.72
C PHE A 87 20.49 -1.10 4.26
N VAL A 88 20.52 -2.22 4.95
CA VAL A 88 21.43 -3.32 4.62
C VAL A 88 21.03 -3.93 3.28
N VAL A 89 21.94 -3.83 2.30
CA VAL A 89 21.76 -4.44 1.00
C VAL A 89 22.18 -5.90 1.07
N PRO A 90 21.35 -6.87 0.63
CA PRO A 90 21.71 -8.28 0.58
C PRO A 90 22.92 -8.53 -0.34
N TYR A 91 23.82 -9.41 0.07
CA TYR A 91 24.95 -9.79 -0.76
C TYR A 91 24.57 -10.81 -1.86
N THR A 92 23.42 -11.46 -1.71
CA THR A 92 22.87 -12.40 -2.69
C THR A 92 21.77 -11.74 -3.50
N GLN A 93 21.61 -12.16 -4.73
CA GLN A 93 20.52 -11.70 -5.58
C GLN A 93 19.15 -12.07 -4.97
N ILE A 94 18.26 -11.10 -4.87
CA ILE A 94 16.91 -11.25 -4.32
C ILE A 94 15.85 -10.89 -5.38
N VAL A 95 14.62 -11.31 -5.17
CA VAL A 95 13.51 -11.09 -6.13
C VAL A 95 13.21 -9.61 -6.35
N HIS A 96 13.30 -8.79 -5.27
CA HIS A 96 13.05 -7.34 -5.31
C HIS A 96 14.34 -6.56 -5.05
N ASP A 97 15.28 -6.68 -5.96
CA ASP A 97 16.61 -6.08 -5.87
C ASP A 97 16.57 -4.61 -6.31
N ARG A 98 15.93 -3.76 -5.49
CA ARG A 98 15.67 -2.34 -5.76
C ARG A 98 15.36 -1.55 -4.51
N SER A 99 15.53 -0.22 -4.58
CA SER A 99 15.03 0.70 -3.57
C SER A 99 13.52 0.89 -3.72
N VAL A 100 12.81 1.03 -2.59
CA VAL A 100 11.36 1.25 -2.58
C VAL A 100 11.04 2.50 -1.77
N VAL A 101 10.29 3.42 -2.36
CA VAL A 101 9.79 4.64 -1.70
C VAL A 101 8.27 4.61 -1.66
N GLU A 102 7.69 4.65 -0.46
CA GLU A 102 6.25 4.77 -0.27
C GLU A 102 5.82 6.22 -0.54
N VAL A 103 4.94 6.44 -1.52
CA VAL A 103 4.53 7.79 -1.95
C VAL A 103 3.19 8.22 -1.38
N LEU A 104 2.29 7.27 -1.15
CA LEU A 104 1.00 7.50 -0.53
C LEU A 104 0.53 6.27 0.23
N ARG A 105 -0.33 6.48 1.20
CA ARG A 105 -0.96 5.41 2.00
C ARG A 105 -2.46 5.55 1.96
N GLY A 106 -3.14 4.40 1.92
CA GLY A 106 -4.58 4.33 1.68
C GLY A 106 -4.94 4.30 0.20
N CYS A 107 -6.24 4.34 -0.09
CA CYS A 107 -6.76 4.38 -1.46
C CYS A 107 -8.08 5.16 -1.47
N ILE A 108 -8.23 6.08 -2.44
CA ILE A 108 -9.46 6.87 -2.63
C ILE A 108 -10.57 6.05 -3.31
N ARG A 109 -10.22 4.90 -3.88
CA ARG A 109 -11.17 4.06 -4.62
C ARG A 109 -12.03 3.23 -3.66
N GLY A 110 -13.17 2.82 -4.14
CA GLY A 110 -14.14 2.06 -3.35
C GLY A 110 -14.46 0.69 -3.98
N CYS A 111 -13.46 0.01 -4.57
CA CYS A 111 -13.66 -1.32 -5.14
C CYS A 111 -14.20 -2.26 -4.05
N ARG A 112 -15.38 -2.88 -4.28
CA ARG A 112 -16.13 -3.62 -3.25
C ARG A 112 -15.43 -4.88 -2.76
N PHE A 113 -14.57 -5.49 -3.57
CA PHE A 113 -13.78 -6.66 -3.20
C PHE A 113 -12.48 -6.33 -2.45
N CYS A 114 -12.04 -5.05 -2.45
CA CYS A 114 -10.71 -4.66 -1.99
C CYS A 114 -10.72 -4.31 -0.51
N GLN A 115 -10.29 -5.24 0.35
CA GLN A 115 -10.13 -5.00 1.78
C GLN A 115 -9.10 -3.89 2.07
N ALA A 116 -7.99 -3.84 1.33
CA ALA A 116 -6.93 -2.86 1.51
C ALA A 116 -7.44 -1.42 1.34
N GLY A 117 -8.35 -1.18 0.39
CA GLY A 117 -8.97 0.12 0.17
C GLY A 117 -9.80 0.63 1.34
N PHE A 118 -10.16 -0.22 2.31
CA PHE A 118 -10.87 0.14 3.53
C PHE A 118 -9.97 0.16 4.76
N ILE A 119 -9.08 -0.83 4.91
CA ILE A 119 -8.20 -0.97 6.08
C ILE A 119 -7.22 0.20 6.18
N TYR A 120 -6.62 0.62 5.06
CA TYR A 120 -5.57 1.64 5.05
C TYR A 120 -6.07 3.09 4.91
N ARG A 121 -7.35 3.34 5.10
CA ARG A 121 -7.87 4.70 5.20
C ARG A 121 -7.42 5.37 6.52
N PRO A 122 -7.22 6.70 6.51
CA PRO A 122 -7.44 7.69 5.47
C PRO A 122 -6.36 7.63 4.37
N PHE A 123 -6.70 8.20 3.20
CA PHE A 123 -5.75 8.46 2.13
C PHE A 123 -4.86 9.64 2.50
N ARG A 124 -3.54 9.49 2.37
CA ARG A 124 -2.53 10.52 2.64
C ARG A 124 -1.37 10.35 1.67
N GLU A 125 -0.83 11.47 1.23
CA GLU A 125 0.31 11.54 0.34
C GLU A 125 1.51 12.15 1.06
N LYS A 126 2.72 11.74 0.69
CA LYS A 126 3.93 12.50 1.01
C LYS A 126 4.09 13.66 0.02
N SER A 127 4.73 14.72 0.45
CA SER A 127 5.11 15.81 -0.45
C SER A 127 6.11 15.34 -1.51
N LYS A 128 6.10 15.98 -2.67
CA LYS A 128 7.07 15.69 -3.74
C LYS A 128 8.51 15.85 -3.24
N GLU A 129 8.77 16.87 -2.47
CA GLU A 129 10.10 17.13 -1.89
C GLU A 129 10.58 15.96 -1.03
N THR A 130 9.73 15.45 -0.12
CA THR A 130 10.05 14.28 0.71
C THR A 130 10.33 13.05 -0.13
N ILE A 131 9.50 12.76 -1.14
CA ILE A 131 9.68 11.60 -2.02
C ILE A 131 10.99 11.69 -2.80
N VAL A 132 11.26 12.84 -3.44
CA VAL A 132 12.49 13.06 -4.23
C VAL A 132 13.73 12.94 -3.36
N ASN A 133 13.72 13.48 -2.14
CA ASN A 133 14.83 13.37 -1.21
C ASN A 133 15.06 11.91 -0.76
N GLN A 134 14.00 11.14 -0.52
CA GLN A 134 14.09 9.71 -0.21
C GLN A 134 14.65 8.90 -1.40
N VAL A 135 14.19 9.18 -2.62
CA VAL A 135 14.75 8.56 -3.84
C VAL A 135 16.23 8.80 -3.96
N LYS A 136 16.68 10.05 -3.80
CA LYS A 136 18.11 10.42 -3.86
C LYS A 136 18.92 9.70 -2.78
N SER A 137 18.50 9.82 -1.52
CA SER A 137 19.20 9.23 -0.38
C SER A 137 19.34 7.71 -0.54
N LEU A 138 18.25 7.01 -0.84
CA LEU A 138 18.28 5.55 -0.98
C LEU A 138 19.11 5.10 -2.20
N THR A 139 19.03 5.80 -3.31
CA THR A 139 19.86 5.48 -4.50
C THR A 139 21.36 5.63 -4.19
N GLU A 140 21.74 6.71 -3.51
CA GLU A 140 23.13 7.01 -3.21
C GLU A 140 23.72 6.07 -2.13
N THR A 141 22.90 5.65 -1.15
CA THR A 141 23.38 4.84 -0.03
C THR A 141 23.33 3.34 -0.30
N THR A 142 22.44 2.87 -1.18
CA THR A 142 22.28 1.44 -1.47
C THR A 142 23.00 1.00 -2.74
N GLY A 143 23.20 1.93 -3.70
CA GLY A 143 23.78 1.63 -5.00
C GLY A 143 22.85 0.84 -5.95
N TYR A 144 21.55 0.71 -5.62
CA TYR A 144 20.60 0.09 -6.54
C TYR A 144 20.41 0.90 -7.82
N ASP A 145 20.28 0.19 -8.94
CA ASP A 145 20.02 0.76 -10.27
C ASP A 145 18.51 0.84 -10.61
N GLU A 146 17.65 0.50 -9.65
CA GLU A 146 16.19 0.63 -9.76
C GLU A 146 15.59 1.22 -8.49
N VAL A 147 14.66 2.17 -8.65
CA VAL A 147 13.78 2.67 -7.59
C VAL A 147 12.33 2.41 -7.95
N SER A 148 11.57 1.92 -7.00
CA SER A 148 10.13 1.63 -7.15
C SER A 148 9.30 2.54 -6.26
N LEU A 149 8.27 3.20 -6.81
CA LEU A 149 7.31 3.97 -6.03
C LEU A 149 6.20 3.04 -5.51
N SER A 150 6.08 2.92 -4.21
CA SER A 150 5.12 2.00 -3.59
C SER A 150 3.85 2.70 -3.12
N SER A 151 2.70 2.13 -3.47
CA SER A 151 1.39 2.53 -2.96
C SER A 151 0.31 1.52 -3.36
N LEU A 152 -0.93 1.73 -2.88
CA LEU A 152 -2.10 0.98 -3.37
C LEU A 152 -2.60 1.48 -4.74
N SER A 153 -2.26 2.71 -5.14
CA SER A 153 -2.66 3.30 -6.42
C SER A 153 -1.78 4.50 -6.75
N THR A 154 -0.59 4.26 -7.29
CA THR A 154 0.42 5.30 -7.54
C THR A 154 -0.08 6.37 -8.51
N SER A 155 -0.88 6.01 -9.51
CA SER A 155 -1.48 6.95 -10.45
C SER A 155 -2.57 7.84 -9.87
N ASP A 156 -2.98 7.63 -8.61
CA ASP A 156 -3.90 8.51 -7.90
C ASP A 156 -3.19 9.55 -7.02
N TYR A 157 -1.86 9.60 -7.06
CA TYR A 157 -1.10 10.70 -6.44
C TYR A 157 -1.50 12.03 -7.10
N SER A 158 -1.75 13.07 -6.29
CA SER A 158 -2.40 14.31 -6.73
C SER A 158 -1.66 15.04 -7.86
N ASP A 159 -0.33 15.04 -7.86
CA ASP A 159 0.53 15.61 -8.90
C ASP A 159 1.54 14.57 -9.40
N ILE A 160 1.04 13.47 -9.92
CA ILE A 160 1.89 12.36 -10.39
C ILE A 160 2.84 12.79 -11.51
N GLU A 161 2.41 13.66 -12.43
CA GLU A 161 3.23 14.12 -13.55
C GLU A 161 4.39 15.00 -13.07
N GLY A 162 4.13 15.94 -12.16
CA GLY A 162 5.17 16.75 -11.52
C GLY A 162 6.14 15.91 -10.73
N LEU A 163 5.63 14.94 -9.96
CA LEU A 163 6.47 14.02 -9.20
C LEU A 163 7.40 13.20 -10.13
N LEU A 164 6.86 12.65 -11.22
CA LEU A 164 7.65 11.88 -12.18
C LEU A 164 8.69 12.75 -12.88
N ASN A 165 8.39 14.02 -13.18
CA ASN A 165 9.36 14.96 -13.74
C ASN A 165 10.55 15.15 -12.78
N ASP A 166 10.26 15.46 -11.52
CA ASP A 166 11.29 15.74 -10.51
C ASP A 166 12.18 14.50 -10.25
N ILE A 167 11.57 13.31 -10.21
CA ILE A 167 12.32 12.06 -10.02
C ILE A 167 13.17 11.73 -11.27
N THR A 168 12.60 11.80 -12.48
CA THR A 168 13.32 11.43 -13.71
C THR A 168 14.46 12.38 -14.03
N GLU A 169 14.36 13.66 -13.66
CA GLU A 169 15.49 14.58 -13.79
C GLU A 169 16.74 14.10 -13.03
N TYR A 170 16.56 13.46 -11.90
CA TYR A 170 17.66 12.87 -11.11
C TYR A 170 18.04 11.48 -11.63
N THR A 171 17.07 10.58 -11.80
CA THR A 171 17.33 9.17 -12.13
C THR A 171 17.94 8.98 -13.50
N ASP A 172 17.55 9.78 -14.52
CA ASP A 172 18.11 9.72 -15.86
C ASP A 172 19.61 10.09 -15.85
N LYS A 173 20.00 11.11 -15.07
CA LYS A 173 21.41 11.51 -14.93
C LYS A 173 22.27 10.45 -14.26
N LYS A 174 21.68 9.62 -13.41
CA LYS A 174 22.36 8.56 -12.64
C LYS A 174 22.26 7.18 -13.29
N GLY A 175 21.49 7.02 -14.36
CA GLY A 175 21.24 5.72 -14.99
C GLY A 175 20.38 4.78 -14.13
N VAL A 176 19.54 5.33 -13.25
CA VAL A 176 18.65 4.58 -12.33
C VAL A 176 17.28 4.40 -12.98
N ASN A 177 16.78 3.18 -12.97
CA ASN A 177 15.46 2.84 -13.50
C ASN A 177 14.35 3.26 -12.53
N LEU A 178 13.24 3.78 -13.09
CA LEU A 178 12.03 4.07 -12.32
C LEU A 178 10.97 3.01 -12.60
N SER A 179 10.50 2.36 -11.53
CA SER A 179 9.42 1.38 -11.57
C SER A 179 8.17 1.93 -10.90
N LEU A 180 7.03 1.83 -11.59
CA LEU A 180 5.73 2.29 -11.12
C LEU A 180 4.77 1.11 -11.02
N PRO A 181 4.78 0.36 -9.92
CA PRO A 181 3.76 -0.64 -9.67
C PRO A 181 2.41 0.04 -9.38
N SER A 182 1.33 -0.70 -9.50
CA SER A 182 -0.02 -0.24 -9.12
C SER A 182 -0.55 0.94 -9.97
N LEU A 183 -0.20 0.95 -11.26
CA LEU A 183 -0.80 1.90 -12.21
C LEU A 183 -2.23 1.49 -12.52
N ARG A 184 -3.13 2.45 -12.44
CA ARG A 184 -4.51 2.27 -12.88
C ARG A 184 -4.64 2.55 -14.38
N ILE A 185 -5.44 1.72 -15.03
CA ILE A 185 -5.67 1.79 -16.48
C ILE A 185 -6.32 3.12 -16.91
N ASP A 186 -7.24 3.64 -16.11
CA ASP A 186 -7.96 4.90 -16.37
C ASP A 186 -7.11 6.18 -16.15
N LYS A 187 -5.91 6.04 -15.60
CA LYS A 187 -4.95 7.12 -15.34
C LYS A 187 -3.64 6.97 -16.13
N PHE A 188 -3.61 6.05 -17.09
CA PHE A 188 -2.43 5.80 -17.89
C PHE A 188 -2.42 6.74 -19.10
N SER A 189 -1.48 7.71 -19.15
CA SER A 189 -1.35 8.73 -20.19
C SER A 189 -0.07 8.56 -21.01
N ASP A 190 -0.04 9.19 -22.17
CA ASP A 190 1.17 9.23 -23.03
C ASP A 190 2.37 9.85 -22.30
N GLU A 191 2.12 10.83 -21.41
CA GLU A 191 3.17 11.50 -20.64
C GLU A 191 3.77 10.55 -19.62
N VAL A 192 2.95 9.80 -18.88
CA VAL A 192 3.41 8.76 -17.96
C VAL A 192 4.25 7.71 -18.70
N VAL A 193 3.80 7.26 -19.88
CA VAL A 193 4.55 6.29 -20.69
C VAL A 193 5.91 6.82 -21.13
N LYS A 194 5.97 8.05 -21.59
CA LYS A 194 7.24 8.68 -22.01
C LYS A 194 8.25 8.72 -20.86
N LYS A 195 7.78 8.99 -19.63
CA LYS A 195 8.64 9.06 -18.44
C LYS A 195 9.16 7.70 -17.98
N ILE A 196 8.31 6.66 -17.99
CA ILE A 196 8.73 5.30 -17.61
C ILE A 196 9.75 4.70 -18.61
N LYS A 197 9.78 5.19 -19.84
CA LYS A 197 10.61 4.64 -20.93
C LYS A 197 12.08 5.01 -20.88
N SER A 198 12.48 6.01 -20.10
CA SER A 198 13.77 6.67 -20.31
C SER A 198 14.98 5.76 -20.09
N VAL A 199 14.92 4.75 -19.23
CA VAL A 199 16.09 3.93 -18.89
C VAL A 199 15.91 2.43 -19.22
N ARG A 200 14.85 1.77 -18.76
CA ARG A 200 14.58 0.35 -19.02
C ARG A 200 13.08 0.07 -19.06
N ARG A 201 12.64 -0.78 -20.00
CA ARG A 201 11.24 -1.19 -20.10
C ARG A 201 10.92 -2.24 -19.02
N SER A 202 10.17 -1.85 -18.01
CA SER A 202 9.47 -2.80 -17.14
C SER A 202 8.19 -3.27 -17.83
N GLY A 203 7.73 -4.51 -17.57
CA GLY A 203 6.45 -5.00 -18.08
C GLY A 203 5.28 -4.19 -17.54
N LEU A 204 4.29 -3.90 -18.39
CA LEU A 204 3.05 -3.25 -17.96
C LEU A 204 2.02 -4.28 -17.50
N THR A 205 1.38 -4.00 -16.37
CA THR A 205 0.31 -4.82 -15.81
C THR A 205 -0.86 -3.93 -15.44
N PHE A 206 -2.04 -4.29 -15.91
CA PHE A 206 -3.29 -3.63 -15.55
C PHE A 206 -4.29 -4.63 -14.99
N ALA A 207 -5.19 -4.16 -14.16
CA ALA A 207 -6.21 -4.96 -13.51
C ALA A 207 -7.63 -4.42 -13.81
N PRO A 208 -8.24 -4.78 -14.95
CA PRO A 208 -9.66 -4.52 -15.20
C PRO A 208 -10.57 -5.25 -14.21
N GLU A 209 -10.14 -6.37 -13.70
CA GLU A 209 -10.78 -7.28 -12.73
C GLU A 209 -11.96 -8.06 -13.30
N ALA A 210 -12.78 -7.50 -14.21
CA ALA A 210 -13.88 -8.19 -14.83
C ALA A 210 -13.97 -7.90 -16.33
N GLY A 211 -14.43 -8.87 -17.11
CA GLY A 211 -14.56 -8.78 -18.57
C GLY A 211 -15.67 -7.83 -18.99
N SER A 212 -16.85 -7.94 -18.41
CA SER A 212 -18.00 -7.11 -18.78
C SER A 212 -18.02 -5.77 -18.05
N GLN A 213 -18.57 -4.73 -18.70
CA GLN A 213 -18.80 -3.43 -18.06
C GLN A 213 -19.75 -3.57 -16.87
N ARG A 214 -20.84 -4.34 -17.04
CA ARG A 214 -21.81 -4.62 -15.98
C ARG A 214 -21.12 -5.09 -14.70
N LEU A 215 -20.22 -6.06 -14.82
CA LEU A 215 -19.56 -6.65 -13.65
C LEU A 215 -18.51 -5.70 -13.06
N ARG A 216 -17.80 -4.90 -13.88
CA ARG A 216 -16.94 -3.82 -13.39
C ARG A 216 -17.72 -2.78 -12.57
N ASP A 217 -18.94 -2.47 -12.97
CA ASP A 217 -19.82 -1.55 -12.23
C ASP A 217 -20.32 -2.19 -10.93
N VAL A 218 -20.69 -3.47 -10.96
CA VAL A 218 -21.09 -4.23 -9.75
C VAL A 218 -19.99 -4.21 -8.69
N ILE A 219 -18.73 -4.40 -9.07
CA ILE A 219 -17.60 -4.37 -8.12
C ILE A 219 -17.05 -2.97 -7.84
N ASN A 220 -17.67 -1.92 -8.39
CA ASN A 220 -17.27 -0.52 -8.28
C ASN A 220 -15.83 -0.27 -8.72
N LYS A 221 -15.41 -0.91 -9.82
CA LYS A 221 -14.04 -0.74 -10.35
C LYS A 221 -13.88 0.60 -11.10
N ASN A 222 -14.96 1.14 -11.65
CA ASN A 222 -15.02 2.42 -12.38
C ASN A 222 -13.99 2.51 -13.53
N ILE A 223 -13.88 1.45 -14.32
CA ILE A 223 -13.05 1.37 -15.54
C ILE A 223 -13.97 1.04 -16.71
N THR A 224 -13.96 1.90 -17.72
CA THR A 224 -14.73 1.67 -18.96
C THR A 224 -13.95 0.81 -19.96
N GLU A 225 -14.66 0.23 -20.92
CA GLU A 225 -14.06 -0.53 -22.01
C GLU A 225 -13.14 0.37 -22.84
N GLU A 226 -13.59 1.61 -23.14
CA GLU A 226 -12.77 2.58 -23.88
C GLU A 226 -11.47 2.91 -23.16
N ALA A 227 -11.50 3.01 -21.81
CA ALA A 227 -10.29 3.26 -21.02
C ALA A 227 -9.30 2.09 -21.14
N ILE A 228 -9.79 0.84 -21.20
CA ILE A 228 -8.97 -0.35 -21.38
C ILE A 228 -8.28 -0.30 -22.76
N PHE A 229 -9.05 -0.12 -23.82
CA PHE A 229 -8.50 -0.07 -25.16
C PHE A 229 -7.54 1.10 -25.37
N LYS A 230 -7.91 2.30 -24.89
CA LYS A 230 -7.06 3.50 -24.95
C LYS A 230 -5.71 3.26 -24.28
N SER A 231 -5.71 2.70 -23.09
CA SER A 231 -4.47 2.50 -22.32
C SER A 231 -3.59 1.40 -22.93
N CYS A 232 -4.17 0.33 -23.45
CA CYS A 232 -3.44 -0.69 -24.19
C CYS A 232 -2.84 -0.10 -25.47
N LYS A 233 -3.60 0.72 -26.22
CA LYS A 233 -3.11 1.42 -27.42
C LYS A 233 -1.92 2.31 -27.09
N ILE A 234 -2.03 3.17 -26.07
CA ILE A 234 -0.94 4.04 -25.59
C ILE A 234 0.30 3.19 -25.24
N ALA A 235 0.11 2.05 -24.57
CA ALA A 235 1.21 1.16 -24.25
C ALA A 235 1.93 0.63 -25.49
N PHE A 236 1.20 0.11 -26.49
CA PHE A 236 1.79 -0.42 -27.73
C PHE A 236 2.41 0.66 -28.59
N GLU A 237 1.76 1.80 -28.79
CA GLU A 237 2.34 2.98 -29.47
C GLU A 237 3.57 3.49 -28.72
N GLY A 238 3.52 3.36 -27.39
CA GLY A 238 4.62 3.56 -26.50
C GLY A 238 5.76 2.55 -26.69
N GLY A 239 5.62 1.51 -27.52
CA GLY A 239 6.65 0.50 -27.87
C GLY A 239 6.76 -0.63 -26.87
N TYR A 240 5.77 -0.86 -26.00
CA TYR A 240 5.65 -2.10 -25.25
C TYR A 240 5.20 -3.22 -26.22
N SER A 241 5.81 -4.39 -26.10
CA SER A 241 5.47 -5.57 -26.92
C SER A 241 4.32 -6.39 -26.32
N SER A 242 4.05 -6.21 -25.02
CA SER A 242 3.01 -6.94 -24.30
C SER A 242 2.48 -6.15 -23.12
N VAL A 243 1.22 -6.40 -22.80
CA VAL A 243 0.55 -5.89 -21.60
C VAL A 243 -0.08 -7.09 -20.89
N LYS A 244 0.12 -7.19 -19.58
CA LYS A 244 -0.50 -8.21 -18.75
C LYS A 244 -1.81 -7.67 -18.16
N LEU A 245 -2.91 -8.40 -18.35
CA LEU A 245 -4.21 -8.05 -17.78
C LEU A 245 -4.59 -9.06 -16.71
N TYR A 246 -5.09 -8.58 -15.56
CA TYR A 246 -5.63 -9.41 -14.50
C TYR A 246 -7.16 -9.38 -14.51
N PHE A 247 -7.74 -10.58 -14.45
CA PHE A 247 -9.18 -10.78 -14.30
C PHE A 247 -9.44 -11.72 -13.12
N MET A 248 -10.52 -11.44 -12.40
CA MET A 248 -11.04 -12.26 -11.32
C MET A 248 -12.19 -13.12 -11.85
N LEU A 249 -12.33 -14.32 -11.29
CA LEU A 249 -13.47 -15.22 -11.52
C LEU A 249 -14.18 -15.48 -10.20
N GLY A 250 -15.48 -15.69 -10.24
CA GLY A 250 -16.30 -15.92 -9.06
C GLY A 250 -16.72 -14.64 -8.33
N LEU A 251 -16.78 -13.51 -9.04
CA LEU A 251 -17.26 -12.25 -8.49
C LEU A 251 -18.77 -12.33 -8.17
N PRO A 252 -19.27 -11.55 -7.19
CA PRO A 252 -20.70 -11.51 -6.88
C PRO A 252 -21.55 -11.17 -8.12
N THR A 253 -22.61 -11.94 -8.36
CA THR A 253 -23.53 -11.82 -9.51
C THR A 253 -22.92 -12.13 -10.88
N GLU A 254 -21.72 -12.69 -10.94
CA GLU A 254 -21.08 -13.08 -12.19
C GLU A 254 -21.89 -14.17 -12.93
N THR A 255 -21.97 -14.02 -14.22
CA THR A 255 -22.63 -14.97 -15.13
C THR A 255 -21.64 -15.47 -16.18
N LEU A 256 -21.98 -16.54 -16.90
CA LEU A 256 -21.15 -17.03 -18.00
C LEU A 256 -20.96 -15.99 -19.12
N ASP A 257 -21.91 -15.06 -19.28
CA ASP A 257 -21.81 -14.00 -20.28
C ASP A 257 -20.83 -12.90 -19.87
N ASP A 258 -20.56 -12.74 -18.56
CA ASP A 258 -19.53 -11.83 -18.07
C ASP A 258 -18.12 -12.35 -18.26
N ILE A 259 -17.96 -13.66 -18.45
CA ILE A 259 -16.66 -14.36 -18.61
C ILE A 259 -16.27 -14.48 -20.09
N LYS A 260 -17.25 -14.52 -21.00
CA LYS A 260 -17.03 -14.60 -22.46
C LYS A 260 -16.51 -13.29 -23.03
#